data_d244f0877254e8411997d9f5958f425b
#
_entry.id   d244f0877254e8411997d9f5958f425b
#
_cell.length_a   1.000
_cell.length_b   1.000
_cell.length_c   1.000
_cell.angle_alpha   90.00
_cell.angle_beta   90.00
_cell.angle_gamma   90.00
#
_symmetry.space_group_name_H-M   'P 1'
#
loop_
_entity.id
_entity.type
_entity.pdbx_description
1 polymer ?
#
loop_
_entity_poly.entity_id
_entity_poly.type
_entity_poly.pdbx_seq_one_letter_code
_entity_poly.pdbx_strand_id
1 'polypeptide(L)'
;MIRLLAAALFVAVTLTAAHAQSNGLDMSKGGPIEVTSRDGIEWRQNEQVVIARGDARAVRGDVTVMADTLTARYRRKAGVAAAPAPTPVSTGSVISGGDTGANEIYRLEADGHVKIFNPTDIAVGDHAVYDIDQAVLVMTGKNMSLTTPNHVMTARDTMEWWSQKHMAVGRGLATVITADGKRLAADVLVGYTAPDNAPVAATPAPAVKPAGSSAATAAGKLQKVEAFGHVEVRTATETITGDRGVYVADTEISRIVGHVRITRGMNQLNGDEALVNMRTGISTLVRNPGARVQGLVVPNETSGQPGTGDKASETKPKPAKK
;
A
#
# COMPACT_ATOMS: atom_id res chain seq x y z
N MET A 1 -32.00 45.94 50.03
CA MET A 1 -30.89 44.98 49.90
C MET A 1 -31.26 44.00 48.77
N ILE A 2 -30.84 44.29 47.56
CA ILE A 2 -31.15 43.50 46.35
C ILE A 2 -29.86 42.83 45.94
N ARG A 3 -29.84 41.48 45.96
CA ARG A 3 -28.70 40.67 45.50
C ARG A 3 -28.98 40.30 44.04
N LEU A 4 -28.21 40.86 43.11
CA LEU A 4 -28.15 40.47 41.71
C LEU A 4 -27.29 39.18 41.59
N LEU A 5 -27.89 38.11 41.12
CA LEU A 5 -27.20 36.89 40.65
C LEU A 5 -26.91 37.06 39.17
N ALA A 6 -25.62 37.15 38.79
CA ALA A 6 -25.18 37.09 37.41
C ALA A 6 -24.95 35.62 37.03
N ALA A 7 -25.80 35.08 36.16
CA ALA A 7 -25.59 33.76 35.56
C ALA A 7 -24.67 33.89 34.34
N ALA A 8 -23.44 33.40 34.46
CA ALA A 8 -22.51 33.27 33.34
C ALA A 8 -22.86 32.04 32.50
N LEU A 9 -23.35 32.24 31.30
CA LEU A 9 -23.63 31.21 30.30
C LEU A 9 -22.32 30.82 29.62
N PHE A 10 -21.74 29.66 29.98
CA PHE A 10 -20.58 29.10 29.32
C PHE A 10 -21.04 28.35 28.08
N VAL A 11 -20.89 28.95 26.88
CA VAL A 11 -21.08 28.25 25.60
C VAL A 11 -19.83 27.42 25.34
N ALA A 12 -19.91 26.12 25.59
CA ALA A 12 -18.89 25.15 25.18
C ALA A 12 -19.02 24.93 23.67
N VAL A 13 -18.13 25.57 22.89
CA VAL A 13 -17.94 25.26 21.48
C VAL A 13 -17.22 23.93 21.39
N THR A 14 -17.95 22.83 21.18
CA THR A 14 -17.36 21.56 20.82
C THR A 14 -16.85 21.65 19.37
N LEU A 15 -15.53 21.84 19.21
CA LEU A 15 -14.87 21.58 17.93
C LEU A 15 -15.01 20.07 17.64
N THR A 16 -15.97 19.70 16.82
CA THR A 16 -15.95 18.41 16.15
C THR A 16 -14.81 18.43 15.14
N ALA A 17 -13.68 17.80 15.49
CA ALA A 17 -12.65 17.50 14.53
C ALA A 17 -13.28 16.55 13.49
N ALA A 18 -13.63 17.08 12.32
CA ALA A 18 -13.98 16.27 11.17
C ALA A 18 -12.73 15.47 10.82
N HIS A 19 -12.75 14.19 11.12
CA HIS A 19 -11.73 13.26 10.64
C HIS A 19 -11.93 13.18 9.12
N ALA A 20 -11.09 13.86 8.36
CA ALA A 20 -11.00 13.69 6.92
C ALA A 20 -10.61 12.24 6.67
N GLN A 21 -11.57 11.43 6.24
CA GLN A 21 -11.31 10.09 5.74
C GLN A 21 -10.63 10.27 4.39
N SER A 22 -9.35 9.96 4.32
CA SER A 22 -8.61 10.00 3.07
C SER A 22 -9.06 8.82 2.19
N ASN A 23 -9.79 9.13 1.12
CA ASN A 23 -10.29 8.15 0.15
C ASN A 23 -9.18 7.60 -0.79
N GLY A 24 -7.96 7.40 -0.31
CA GLY A 24 -6.84 6.98 -1.14
C GLY A 24 -6.51 7.98 -2.26
N LEU A 25 -5.96 7.49 -3.37
CA LEU A 25 -5.64 8.30 -4.56
C LEU A 25 -6.82 8.34 -5.56
N ASP A 26 -8.05 8.33 -5.08
CA ASP A 26 -9.27 8.32 -5.90
C ASP A 26 -9.65 9.74 -6.35
N MET A 27 -9.62 9.97 -7.65
CA MET A 27 -10.08 11.22 -8.29
C MET A 27 -11.49 11.11 -8.88
N SER A 28 -12.22 10.02 -8.71
CA SER A 28 -13.60 9.88 -9.22
C SER A 28 -14.61 10.70 -8.41
N LYS A 29 -14.33 10.92 -7.13
CA LYS A 29 -15.16 11.65 -6.20
C LYS A 29 -14.59 13.05 -5.95
N GLY A 30 -15.46 14.05 -5.81
CA GLY A 30 -15.06 15.40 -5.45
C GLY A 30 -15.63 16.47 -6.38
N GLY A 31 -15.33 17.72 -6.06
CA GLY A 31 -15.74 18.90 -6.81
C GLY A 31 -14.98 19.11 -8.13
N PRO A 32 -14.93 20.36 -8.60
CA PRO A 32 -14.18 20.70 -9.81
C PRO A 32 -12.69 20.38 -9.68
N ILE A 33 -12.04 20.11 -10.82
CA ILE A 33 -10.59 19.94 -10.89
C ILE A 33 -9.96 21.29 -11.14
N GLU A 34 -9.10 21.74 -10.22
CA GLU A 34 -8.28 22.93 -10.42
C GLU A 34 -6.97 22.53 -11.10
N VAL A 35 -6.65 23.18 -12.24
CA VAL A 35 -5.44 22.90 -13.01
C VAL A 35 -4.60 24.16 -13.12
N THR A 36 -3.32 24.04 -12.82
CA THR A 36 -2.30 25.10 -13.01
C THR A 36 -1.12 24.54 -13.78
N SER A 37 -0.43 25.40 -14.54
CA SER A 37 0.78 25.01 -15.27
C SER A 37 1.65 26.23 -15.52
N ARG A 38 2.96 26.00 -15.72
CA ARG A 38 3.94 27.08 -15.97
C ARG A 38 3.90 27.55 -17.43
N ASP A 39 3.85 26.62 -18.38
CA ASP A 39 4.01 26.92 -19.80
C ASP A 39 2.68 27.12 -20.54
N GLY A 40 1.55 27.04 -19.81
CA GLY A 40 0.23 27.37 -20.30
C GLY A 40 -0.69 26.16 -20.44
N ILE A 41 -1.98 26.49 -20.65
CA ILE A 41 -3.07 25.53 -20.83
C ILE A 41 -3.65 25.73 -22.23
N GLU A 42 -3.68 24.66 -23.01
CA GLU A 42 -4.22 24.62 -24.35
C GLU A 42 -5.55 23.87 -24.37
N TRP A 43 -6.60 24.51 -24.89
CA TRP A 43 -7.90 23.88 -25.04
C TRP A 43 -8.20 23.60 -26.51
N ARG A 44 -8.23 22.34 -26.87
CA ARG A 44 -8.55 21.86 -28.23
C ARG A 44 -9.98 21.34 -28.29
N GLN A 45 -10.89 22.23 -28.63
CA GLN A 45 -12.33 21.91 -28.63
C GLN A 45 -12.70 20.80 -29.62
N ASN A 46 -12.10 20.80 -30.83
CA ASN A 46 -12.38 19.80 -31.87
C ASN A 46 -11.91 18.40 -31.45
N GLU A 47 -10.82 18.31 -30.69
CA GLU A 47 -10.25 17.07 -30.16
C GLU A 47 -10.84 16.67 -28.81
N GLN A 48 -11.64 17.57 -28.20
CA GLN A 48 -12.20 17.41 -26.86
C GLN A 48 -11.13 17.16 -25.79
N VAL A 49 -10.04 17.93 -25.83
CA VAL A 49 -8.87 17.75 -24.98
C VAL A 49 -8.46 19.09 -24.38
N VAL A 50 -8.04 19.04 -23.13
CA VAL A 50 -7.35 20.14 -22.42
C VAL A 50 -5.97 19.65 -22.04
N ILE A 51 -4.93 20.40 -22.39
CA ILE A 51 -3.54 20.04 -22.16
C ILE A 51 -2.87 21.17 -21.35
N ALA A 52 -2.33 20.83 -20.20
CA ALA A 52 -1.52 21.70 -19.36
C ALA A 52 -0.05 21.27 -19.43
N ARG A 53 0.86 22.20 -19.70
CA ARG A 53 2.29 21.91 -19.90
C ARG A 53 3.17 22.71 -18.94
N GLY A 54 4.30 22.10 -18.57
CA GLY A 54 5.31 22.67 -17.69
C GLY A 54 4.90 22.67 -16.24
N ASP A 55 5.46 21.76 -15.45
CA ASP A 55 5.16 21.60 -14.03
C ASP A 55 3.64 21.64 -13.76
N ALA A 56 2.90 20.92 -14.61
CA ALA A 56 1.45 20.91 -14.55
C ALA A 56 0.96 20.27 -13.27
N ARG A 57 -0.03 20.91 -12.63
CA ARG A 57 -0.60 20.47 -11.36
C ARG A 57 -2.13 20.46 -11.47
N ALA A 58 -2.73 19.34 -11.09
CA ALA A 58 -4.17 19.20 -10.95
C ALA A 58 -4.52 18.87 -9.50
N VAL A 59 -5.55 19.52 -8.95
CA VAL A 59 -6.02 19.30 -7.59
C VAL A 59 -7.51 18.98 -7.64
N ARG A 60 -7.91 17.92 -6.94
CA ARG A 60 -9.32 17.56 -6.74
C ARG A 60 -9.50 17.01 -5.33
N GLY A 61 -10.23 17.76 -4.49
CA GLY A 61 -10.32 17.42 -3.07
C GLY A 61 -8.94 17.36 -2.42
N ASP A 62 -8.61 16.24 -1.79
CA ASP A 62 -7.33 16.04 -1.12
C ASP A 62 -6.23 15.47 -2.03
N VAL A 63 -6.59 15.09 -3.27
CA VAL A 63 -5.64 14.48 -4.21
C VAL A 63 -5.01 15.55 -5.10
N THR A 64 -3.69 15.54 -5.18
CA THR A 64 -2.90 16.37 -6.09
C THR A 64 -2.13 15.48 -7.06
N VAL A 65 -2.19 15.83 -8.34
CA VAL A 65 -1.38 15.22 -9.42
C VAL A 65 -0.43 16.27 -9.95
N MET A 66 0.85 15.93 -10.07
CA MET A 66 1.89 16.75 -10.70
C MET A 66 2.56 15.94 -11.80
N ALA A 67 2.86 16.59 -12.92
CA ALA A 67 3.56 15.99 -14.07
C ALA A 67 4.15 17.08 -14.96
N ASP A 68 4.99 16.70 -15.91
CA ASP A 68 5.47 17.63 -16.94
C ASP A 68 4.33 18.09 -17.85
N THR A 69 3.39 17.14 -18.16
CA THR A 69 2.19 17.41 -18.95
C THR A 69 1.00 16.70 -18.35
N LEU A 70 -0.13 17.40 -18.23
CA LEU A 70 -1.41 16.84 -17.87
C LEU A 70 -2.38 17.00 -19.05
N THR A 71 -3.07 15.91 -19.40
CA THR A 71 -4.05 15.88 -20.47
C THR A 71 -5.38 15.39 -19.93
N ALA A 72 -6.44 16.22 -20.04
CA ALA A 72 -7.79 15.84 -19.68
C ALA A 72 -8.62 15.65 -20.95
N ARG A 73 -9.23 14.49 -21.11
CA ARG A 73 -10.16 14.19 -22.21
C ARG A 73 -11.57 14.31 -21.68
N TYR A 74 -12.38 15.08 -22.41
CA TYR A 74 -13.77 15.29 -22.05
C TYR A 74 -14.69 14.88 -23.19
N ARG A 75 -15.93 14.59 -22.85
CA ARG A 75 -16.99 14.28 -23.81
C ARG A 75 -18.25 15.02 -23.43
N ARG A 76 -19.19 15.14 -24.36
CA ARG A 76 -20.51 15.67 -24.07
C ARG A 76 -21.31 14.67 -23.23
N LYS A 77 -21.91 15.17 -22.17
CA LYS A 77 -22.77 14.37 -21.29
C LYS A 77 -24.01 13.91 -22.06
N ALA A 78 -24.35 12.63 -22.02
CA ALA A 78 -25.52 12.10 -22.70
C ALA A 78 -26.82 12.77 -22.15
N GLY A 79 -27.70 13.25 -23.05
CA GLY A 79 -29.00 13.82 -22.69
C GLY A 79 -29.04 15.33 -22.46
N VAL A 80 -27.94 16.06 -22.62
CA VAL A 80 -27.91 17.51 -22.51
C VAL A 80 -27.92 18.15 -23.92
N ALA A 81 -28.93 19.00 -24.22
CA ALA A 81 -28.98 19.76 -25.47
C ALA A 81 -27.79 20.72 -25.59
N ALA A 82 -27.34 20.98 -26.83
CA ALA A 82 -26.18 21.82 -27.08
C ALA A 82 -26.39 23.22 -26.53
N ALA A 83 -25.67 23.60 -25.45
CA ALA A 83 -25.60 24.98 -25.01
C ALA A 83 -24.71 25.80 -25.96
N PRO A 84 -24.96 27.10 -26.18
CA PRO A 84 -24.09 27.95 -26.99
C PRO A 84 -22.67 27.98 -26.42
N ALA A 85 -21.67 28.08 -27.32
CA ALA A 85 -20.24 28.05 -26.96
C ALA A 85 -19.93 29.08 -25.84
N PRO A 86 -19.17 28.67 -24.80
CA PRO A 86 -18.75 29.58 -23.74
C PRO A 86 -17.82 30.65 -24.31
N THR A 87 -18.09 31.91 -23.99
CA THR A 87 -17.20 33.05 -24.23
C THR A 87 -15.88 32.84 -23.50
N PRO A 88 -14.71 33.22 -24.07
CA PRO A 88 -13.41 33.08 -23.42
C PRO A 88 -13.36 33.98 -22.19
N VAL A 89 -13.23 33.36 -21.03
CA VAL A 89 -13.01 34.03 -19.76
C VAL A 89 -11.52 34.17 -19.54
N SER A 90 -11.09 35.42 -19.39
CA SER A 90 -9.69 35.80 -19.20
C SER A 90 -9.09 35.22 -17.92
N THR A 91 -7.83 34.75 -18.05
CA THR A 91 -6.74 34.68 -17.09
C THR A 91 -7.10 34.48 -15.61
N GLY A 92 -7.02 33.24 -15.17
CA GLY A 92 -7.13 32.89 -13.75
C GLY A 92 -8.02 31.67 -13.55
N SER A 93 -7.51 30.58 -14.03
CA SER A 93 -7.66 29.25 -13.46
C SER A 93 -8.98 28.80 -12.89
N VAL A 94 -9.95 28.46 -13.62
CA VAL A 94 -10.78 27.32 -13.16
C VAL A 94 -11.22 26.59 -14.42
N ILE A 95 -10.54 25.53 -14.78
CA ILE A 95 -11.22 24.52 -15.57
C ILE A 95 -12.21 23.87 -14.61
N SER A 96 -13.35 24.51 -14.42
CA SER A 96 -14.51 23.87 -13.83
C SER A 96 -14.94 22.76 -14.79
N GLY A 97 -14.17 21.69 -14.84
CA GLY A 97 -14.51 20.47 -15.53
C GLY A 97 -15.58 19.67 -14.78
N GLY A 98 -16.15 20.29 -13.75
CA GLY A 98 -17.30 19.82 -13.05
C GLY A 98 -18.45 20.77 -13.35
N ASP A 99 -19.37 20.33 -14.17
CA ASP A 99 -20.74 20.82 -14.17
C ASP A 99 -21.05 22.22 -14.75
N THR A 100 -20.54 22.54 -15.93
CA THR A 100 -21.30 23.40 -16.83
C THR A 100 -22.37 22.61 -17.61
N GLY A 101 -22.95 21.61 -16.98
CA GLY A 101 -24.13 20.87 -17.49
C GLY A 101 -23.94 20.05 -18.76
N ALA A 102 -22.97 20.37 -19.61
CA ALA A 102 -22.85 19.81 -20.96
C ALA A 102 -21.66 18.87 -21.21
N ASN A 103 -20.55 19.03 -20.50
CA ASN A 103 -19.33 18.23 -20.71
C ASN A 103 -18.90 17.50 -19.43
N GLU A 104 -18.32 16.30 -19.59
CA GLU A 104 -17.75 15.52 -18.50
C GLU A 104 -16.35 15.06 -18.88
N ILE A 105 -15.41 15.09 -17.93
CA ILE A 105 -14.09 14.50 -18.10
C ILE A 105 -14.23 12.98 -17.84
N TYR A 106 -13.76 12.17 -18.77
CA TYR A 106 -13.80 10.72 -18.63
C TYR A 106 -12.42 10.09 -18.48
N ARG A 107 -11.35 10.81 -18.86
CA ARG A 107 -9.97 10.29 -18.76
C ARG A 107 -8.98 11.42 -18.48
N LEU A 108 -8.06 11.14 -17.57
CA LEU A 108 -6.92 11.99 -17.22
C LEU A 108 -5.63 11.24 -17.53
N GLU A 109 -4.68 11.92 -18.15
CA GLU A 109 -3.36 11.38 -18.47
C GLU A 109 -2.31 12.32 -17.90
N ALA A 110 -1.26 11.78 -17.29
CA ALA A 110 -0.14 12.51 -16.74
C ALA A 110 1.16 11.92 -17.30
N ASP A 111 2.00 12.75 -17.89
CA ASP A 111 3.22 12.37 -18.55
C ASP A 111 4.41 13.12 -18.00
N GLY A 112 5.49 12.39 -17.69
CA GLY A 112 6.76 12.89 -17.19
C GLY A 112 6.75 13.26 -15.71
N HIS A 113 7.66 12.69 -14.95
CA HIS A 113 7.88 12.96 -13.51
C HIS A 113 6.58 12.94 -12.69
N VAL A 114 5.71 11.95 -12.98
CA VAL A 114 4.39 11.88 -12.37
C VAL A 114 4.49 11.66 -10.87
N LYS A 115 3.82 12.51 -10.11
CA LYS A 115 3.65 12.40 -8.66
C LYS A 115 2.18 12.62 -8.32
N ILE A 116 1.55 11.61 -7.75
CA ILE A 116 0.16 11.65 -7.27
C ILE A 116 0.22 11.52 -5.76
N PHE A 117 -0.38 12.43 -5.03
CA PHE A 117 -0.31 12.40 -3.58
C PHE A 117 -1.56 12.98 -2.92
N ASN A 118 -1.79 12.53 -1.71
CA ASN A 118 -2.72 13.06 -0.74
C ASN A 118 -1.96 13.32 0.59
N PRO A 119 -2.58 13.72 1.70
CA PRO A 119 -1.88 13.97 2.96
C PRO A 119 -1.10 12.78 3.53
N THR A 120 -1.41 11.56 3.13
CA THR A 120 -0.83 10.32 3.69
C THR A 120 -0.03 9.51 2.69
N ASP A 121 -0.44 9.51 1.42
CA ASP A 121 0.09 8.61 0.40
C ASP A 121 0.77 9.38 -0.72
N ILE A 122 1.85 8.81 -1.26
CA ILE A 122 2.59 9.35 -2.38
C ILE A 122 2.86 8.23 -3.39
N ALA A 123 2.36 8.40 -4.61
CA ALA A 123 2.68 7.53 -5.74
C ALA A 123 3.57 8.29 -6.74
N VAL A 124 4.60 7.63 -7.25
CA VAL A 124 5.56 8.19 -8.21
C VAL A 124 5.72 7.24 -9.40
N GLY A 125 5.82 7.80 -10.60
CA GLY A 125 6.04 7.05 -11.84
C GLY A 125 6.38 7.99 -13.00
N ASP A 126 6.46 7.46 -14.21
CA ASP A 126 6.77 8.28 -15.41
C ASP A 126 5.51 8.64 -16.19
N HIS A 127 4.49 7.79 -16.13
CA HIS A 127 3.21 7.97 -16.82
C HIS A 127 2.07 7.44 -15.96
N ALA A 128 0.95 8.14 -15.93
CA ALA A 128 -0.27 7.72 -15.25
C ALA A 128 -1.51 8.01 -16.08
N VAL A 129 -2.44 7.08 -16.07
CA VAL A 129 -3.75 7.21 -16.72
C VAL A 129 -4.82 6.92 -15.70
N TYR A 130 -5.76 7.83 -15.53
CA TYR A 130 -6.95 7.64 -14.72
C TYR A 130 -8.19 7.60 -15.60
N ASP A 131 -8.84 6.45 -15.65
CA ASP A 131 -10.14 6.25 -16.29
C ASP A 131 -11.23 6.52 -15.24
N ILE A 132 -11.98 7.61 -15.41
CA ILE A 132 -12.98 8.06 -14.44
C ILE A 132 -14.20 7.14 -14.44
N ASP A 133 -14.59 6.62 -15.61
CA ASP A 133 -15.76 5.74 -15.72
C ASP A 133 -15.54 4.41 -15.02
N GLN A 134 -14.34 3.85 -15.15
CA GLN A 134 -13.96 2.60 -14.50
C GLN A 134 -13.42 2.81 -13.09
N ALA A 135 -13.13 4.06 -12.72
CA ALA A 135 -12.46 4.47 -11.49
C ALA A 135 -11.13 3.69 -11.29
N VAL A 136 -10.32 3.67 -12.33
CA VAL A 136 -9.04 2.94 -12.37
C VAL A 136 -7.90 3.90 -12.66
N LEU A 137 -6.91 3.93 -11.77
CA LEU A 137 -5.62 4.54 -12.00
C LEU A 137 -4.63 3.46 -12.43
N VAL A 138 -3.94 3.67 -13.54
CA VAL A 138 -2.83 2.83 -14.01
C VAL A 138 -1.59 3.67 -14.10
N MET A 139 -0.52 3.26 -13.44
CA MET A 139 0.79 3.89 -13.50
C MET A 139 1.80 2.97 -14.18
N THR A 140 2.68 3.56 -14.97
CA THR A 140 3.79 2.89 -15.64
C THR A 140 5.05 3.74 -15.52
N GLY A 141 6.21 3.12 -15.70
CA GLY A 141 7.48 3.84 -15.67
C GLY A 141 8.61 3.07 -15.02
N LYS A 142 9.74 3.73 -14.92
CA LYS A 142 10.91 3.26 -14.19
C LYS A 142 10.75 3.68 -12.72
N ASN A 143 11.18 2.85 -11.79
CA ASN A 143 11.18 3.18 -10.36
C ASN A 143 9.82 3.59 -9.77
N MET A 144 8.75 2.96 -10.23
CA MET A 144 7.43 3.21 -9.67
C MET A 144 7.40 2.84 -8.19
N SER A 145 6.82 3.72 -7.38
CA SER A 145 6.63 3.48 -5.95
C SER A 145 5.33 4.09 -5.45
N LEU A 146 4.70 3.39 -4.51
CA LEU A 146 3.62 3.89 -3.67
C LEU A 146 4.11 3.86 -2.22
N THR A 147 4.24 5.02 -1.62
CA THR A 147 4.65 5.20 -0.23
C THR A 147 3.44 5.57 0.59
N THR A 148 3.17 4.81 1.63
CA THR A 148 2.16 5.05 2.65
C THR A 148 2.83 5.13 4.02
N PRO A 149 2.16 5.55 5.09
CA PRO A 149 2.75 5.56 6.43
C PRO A 149 3.26 4.19 6.92
N ASN A 150 2.67 3.10 6.41
CA ASN A 150 2.91 1.76 6.94
C ASN A 150 3.73 0.87 6.01
N HIS A 151 3.82 1.21 4.73
CA HIS A 151 4.55 0.38 3.76
C HIS A 151 4.96 1.17 2.51
N VAL A 152 5.96 0.64 1.83
CA VAL A 152 6.37 1.07 0.50
C VAL A 152 6.14 -0.08 -0.46
N MET A 153 5.39 0.17 -1.52
CA MET A 153 5.19 -0.78 -2.62
C MET A 153 5.97 -0.30 -3.84
N THR A 154 6.62 -1.23 -4.54
CA THR A 154 7.29 -0.99 -5.83
C THR A 154 6.87 -2.04 -6.84
N ALA A 155 6.86 -1.70 -8.12
CA ALA A 155 6.61 -2.63 -9.21
C ALA A 155 7.38 -2.19 -10.45
N ARG A 156 7.76 -3.12 -11.31
CA ARG A 156 8.54 -2.83 -12.52
C ARG A 156 7.66 -2.48 -13.72
N ASP A 157 6.54 -3.20 -13.91
CA ASP A 157 5.77 -3.12 -15.15
C ASP A 157 4.56 -2.18 -15.01
N THR A 158 3.67 -2.42 -14.03
CA THR A 158 2.50 -1.57 -13.77
C THR A 158 2.14 -1.52 -12.28
N MET A 159 1.55 -0.40 -11.88
CA MET A 159 0.82 -0.27 -10.62
C MET A 159 -0.59 0.21 -10.94
N GLU A 160 -1.60 -0.50 -10.45
CA GLU A 160 -3.00 -0.24 -10.73
C GLU A 160 -3.77 -0.01 -9.42
N TRP A 161 -4.67 0.96 -9.41
CA TRP A 161 -5.60 1.20 -8.32
C TRP A 161 -7.04 1.19 -8.84
N TRP A 162 -7.84 0.24 -8.35
CA TRP A 162 -9.24 0.02 -8.73
C TRP A 162 -10.14 0.50 -7.60
N SER A 163 -10.54 1.78 -7.60
CA SER A 163 -11.26 2.41 -6.50
C SER A 163 -12.59 1.71 -6.20
N GLN A 164 -13.37 1.34 -7.21
CA GLN A 164 -14.66 0.66 -7.01
C GLN A 164 -14.51 -0.78 -6.46
N LYS A 165 -13.37 -1.44 -6.71
CA LYS A 165 -13.10 -2.79 -6.25
C LYS A 165 -12.29 -2.80 -4.95
N HIS A 166 -11.89 -1.63 -4.45
CA HIS A 166 -11.00 -1.49 -3.30
C HIS A 166 -9.76 -2.38 -3.42
N MET A 167 -9.12 -2.33 -4.60
CA MET A 167 -8.05 -3.25 -4.96
C MET A 167 -6.87 -2.51 -5.57
N ALA A 168 -5.67 -2.84 -5.11
CA ALA A 168 -4.40 -2.39 -5.69
C ALA A 168 -3.67 -3.58 -6.31
N VAL A 169 -3.06 -3.40 -7.49
CA VAL A 169 -2.31 -4.44 -8.19
C VAL A 169 -0.93 -3.91 -8.56
N GLY A 170 0.11 -4.66 -8.22
CA GLY A 170 1.46 -4.43 -8.71
C GLY A 170 1.91 -5.59 -9.57
N ARG A 171 2.47 -5.29 -10.75
CA ARG A 171 2.96 -6.29 -11.69
C ARG A 171 4.43 -6.06 -12.03
N GLY A 172 5.14 -7.16 -12.25
CA GLY A 172 6.55 -7.18 -12.60
C GLY A 172 7.44 -7.02 -11.38
N LEU A 173 7.75 -8.14 -10.71
CA LEU A 173 8.57 -8.18 -9.50
C LEU A 173 8.06 -7.19 -8.43
N ALA A 174 6.75 -7.21 -8.22
CA ALA A 174 6.13 -6.35 -7.23
C ALA A 174 6.68 -6.67 -5.83
N THR A 175 6.99 -5.63 -5.07
CA THR A 175 7.55 -5.75 -3.73
C THR A 175 6.83 -4.81 -2.77
N VAL A 176 6.50 -5.30 -1.59
CA VAL A 176 6.00 -4.49 -0.47
C VAL A 176 6.95 -4.64 0.71
N ILE A 177 7.38 -3.51 1.26
CA ILE A 177 8.20 -3.45 2.48
C ILE A 177 7.38 -2.70 3.53
N THR A 178 7.14 -3.36 4.65
CA THR A 178 6.41 -2.78 5.78
C THR A 178 7.34 -1.96 6.68
N ALA A 179 6.78 -1.07 7.50
CA ALA A 179 7.54 -0.21 8.41
C ALA A 179 8.37 -1.02 9.43
N ASP A 180 7.95 -2.23 9.77
CA ASP A 180 8.69 -3.17 10.64
C ASP A 180 9.76 -4.00 9.89
N GLY A 181 10.02 -3.68 8.61
CA GLY A 181 11.09 -4.27 7.81
C GLY A 181 10.76 -5.64 7.18
N LYS A 182 9.53 -6.12 7.28
CA LYS A 182 9.11 -7.33 6.55
C LYS A 182 8.98 -7.01 5.06
N ARG A 183 9.41 -7.95 4.22
CA ARG A 183 9.34 -7.81 2.76
C ARG A 183 8.53 -8.95 2.16
N LEU A 184 7.58 -8.60 1.33
CA LEU A 184 6.86 -9.52 0.45
C LEU A 184 7.19 -9.16 -1.00
N ALA A 185 7.61 -10.14 -1.79
CA ALA A 185 7.86 -9.99 -3.21
C ALA A 185 7.17 -11.10 -4.00
N ALA A 186 6.70 -10.78 -5.22
CA ALA A 186 6.10 -11.74 -6.15
C ALA A 186 6.10 -11.15 -7.57
N ASP A 187 5.79 -11.96 -8.57
CA ASP A 187 5.60 -11.44 -9.92
C ASP A 187 4.39 -10.51 -9.99
N VAL A 188 3.30 -10.86 -9.28
CA VAL A 188 2.09 -10.05 -9.15
C VAL A 188 1.65 -10.03 -7.69
N LEU A 189 1.40 -8.84 -7.15
CA LEU A 189 0.77 -8.61 -5.85
C LEU A 189 -0.59 -7.96 -6.02
N VAL A 190 -1.60 -8.48 -5.33
CA VAL A 190 -2.96 -7.91 -5.30
C VAL A 190 -3.33 -7.66 -3.85
N GLY A 191 -3.52 -6.41 -3.48
CA GLY A 191 -4.00 -5.97 -2.16
C GLY A 191 -5.47 -5.61 -2.21
N TYR A 192 -6.25 -6.05 -1.24
CA TYR A 192 -7.67 -5.72 -1.06
C TYR A 192 -7.84 -4.92 0.23
N THR A 193 -8.58 -3.83 0.14
CA THR A 193 -8.89 -2.97 1.29
C THR A 193 -10.38 -3.00 1.62
N ALA A 194 -10.73 -2.65 2.85
CA ALA A 194 -12.12 -2.52 3.23
C ALA A 194 -12.76 -1.32 2.53
N PRO A 195 -14.06 -1.38 2.17
CA PRO A 195 -14.82 -0.20 1.75
C PRO A 195 -14.82 0.86 2.85
N ASP A 196 -14.81 2.15 2.46
CA ASP A 196 -14.79 3.29 3.39
C ASP A 196 -15.97 3.31 4.38
N ASN A 197 -17.09 2.65 4.03
CA ASN A 197 -18.31 2.54 4.84
C ASN A 197 -18.50 1.19 5.52
N ALA A 198 -17.47 0.36 5.64
CA ALA A 198 -17.61 -0.88 6.40
C ALA A 198 -18.01 -0.54 7.84
N PRO A 199 -19.15 -1.01 8.37
CA PRO A 199 -19.53 -0.76 9.75
C PRO A 199 -18.42 -1.30 10.65
N VAL A 200 -17.84 -0.41 11.45
CA VAL A 200 -16.94 -0.82 12.52
C VAL A 200 -17.81 -1.67 13.44
N ALA A 201 -17.63 -2.99 13.45
CA ALA A 201 -18.32 -3.87 14.38
C ALA A 201 -18.05 -3.31 15.78
N ALA A 202 -19.10 -2.80 16.42
CA ALA A 202 -19.04 -2.28 17.77
C ALA A 202 -18.73 -3.45 18.70
N THR A 203 -17.46 -3.67 18.99
CA THR A 203 -17.03 -4.57 20.05
C THR A 203 -17.17 -3.81 21.37
N PRO A 204 -17.91 -4.35 22.36
CA PRO A 204 -17.96 -3.72 23.68
C PRO A 204 -16.56 -3.68 24.30
N ALA A 205 -16.11 -2.49 24.71
CA ALA A 205 -14.89 -2.31 25.50
C ALA A 205 -15.11 -2.89 26.93
N PRO A 206 -14.08 -3.21 27.74
CA PRO A 206 -12.72 -2.67 27.69
C PRO A 206 -11.61 -3.72 27.84
N ALA A 207 -10.56 -3.64 27.10
CA ALA A 207 -9.29 -4.25 27.51
C ALA A 207 -8.12 -3.42 26.97
N VAL A 208 -7.20 -3.18 27.86
CA VAL A 208 -5.90 -2.54 27.77
C VAL A 208 -5.24 -2.72 26.40
N LYS A 209 -4.91 -1.58 25.74
CA LYS A 209 -4.11 -1.54 24.51
C LYS A 209 -2.71 -2.06 24.76
N PRO A 210 -2.22 -3.06 24.01
CA PRO A 210 -0.80 -3.15 23.72
C PRO A 210 -0.49 -2.18 22.58
N ALA A 211 0.47 -1.31 22.82
CA ALA A 211 1.03 -0.43 21.79
C ALA A 211 1.66 -1.30 20.70
N GLY A 212 1.23 -1.18 19.45
CA GLY A 212 1.93 -1.79 18.31
C GLY A 212 1.11 -2.39 17.17
N SER A 213 -0.12 -1.91 16.91
CA SER A 213 -0.78 -2.30 15.64
C SER A 213 -1.64 -1.15 15.11
N SER A 214 -0.99 -0.23 14.42
CA SER A 214 -1.67 0.82 13.65
C SER A 214 -1.42 0.59 12.17
N ALA A 215 -2.06 -0.41 11.60
CA ALA A 215 -2.16 -0.52 10.15
C ALA A 215 -3.46 0.17 9.70
N ALA A 216 -3.53 1.48 9.86
CA ALA A 216 -4.51 2.30 9.18
C ALA A 216 -3.87 2.75 7.86
N THR A 217 -4.15 2.05 6.77
CA THR A 217 -3.79 2.49 5.44
C THR A 217 -4.78 3.53 4.96
N ALA A 218 -4.31 4.59 4.33
CA ALA A 218 -5.10 5.66 3.75
C ALA A 218 -6.05 5.22 2.61
N ALA A 219 -5.94 3.99 2.16
CA ALA A 219 -6.82 3.34 1.19
C ALA A 219 -7.77 2.34 1.85
N GLY A 220 -8.30 2.65 3.06
CA GLY A 220 -9.07 1.71 3.84
C GLY A 220 -8.19 0.67 4.57
N LYS A 221 -8.78 -0.07 5.52
CA LYS A 221 -8.06 -1.12 6.25
C LYS A 221 -7.73 -2.28 5.30
N LEU A 222 -6.44 -2.64 5.20
CA LEU A 222 -6.02 -3.82 4.44
C LEU A 222 -6.73 -5.07 4.98
N GLN A 223 -7.37 -5.82 4.09
CA GLN A 223 -8.07 -7.06 4.42
C GLN A 223 -7.26 -8.29 4.02
N LYS A 224 -6.77 -8.30 2.79
CA LYS A 224 -6.12 -9.47 2.19
C LYS A 224 -5.05 -9.03 1.19
N VAL A 225 -3.97 -9.80 1.10
CA VAL A 225 -2.99 -9.70 0.01
C VAL A 225 -2.86 -11.07 -0.66
N GLU A 226 -2.91 -11.08 -1.97
CA GLU A 226 -2.63 -12.26 -2.79
C GLU A 226 -1.33 -12.04 -3.56
N ALA A 227 -0.49 -13.06 -3.59
CA ALA A 227 0.80 -13.06 -4.26
C ALA A 227 0.87 -14.22 -5.26
N PHE A 228 1.31 -13.93 -6.48
CA PHE A 228 1.37 -14.89 -7.58
C PHE A 228 2.73 -14.86 -8.24
N GLY A 229 3.34 -16.05 -8.41
CA GLY A 229 4.63 -16.25 -9.05
C GLY A 229 5.82 -15.83 -8.20
N HIS A 230 6.78 -16.72 -8.01
CA HIS A 230 8.04 -16.48 -7.29
C HIS A 230 7.86 -15.72 -5.96
N VAL A 231 6.88 -16.18 -5.17
CA VAL A 231 6.56 -15.53 -3.89
C VAL A 231 7.74 -15.68 -2.92
N GLU A 232 8.17 -14.56 -2.37
CA GLU A 232 9.19 -14.49 -1.31
C GLU A 232 8.66 -13.63 -0.16
N VAL A 233 8.57 -14.22 1.02
CA VAL A 233 8.30 -13.52 2.28
C VAL A 233 9.59 -13.53 3.09
N ARG A 234 10.10 -12.35 3.43
CA ARG A 234 11.28 -12.20 4.27
C ARG A 234 10.93 -11.44 5.54
N THR A 235 11.28 -12.04 6.66
CA THR A 235 11.21 -11.45 8.00
C THR A 235 12.61 -11.28 8.56
N ALA A 236 12.74 -10.77 9.79
CA ALA A 236 14.04 -10.65 10.46
C ALA A 236 14.74 -12.02 10.69
N THR A 237 13.97 -13.10 10.80
CA THR A 237 14.49 -14.42 11.23
C THR A 237 14.42 -15.47 10.14
N GLU A 238 13.58 -15.33 9.13
CA GLU A 238 13.36 -16.37 8.12
C GLU A 238 13.01 -15.81 6.74
N THR A 239 13.28 -16.61 5.72
CA THR A 239 12.83 -16.39 4.34
C THR A 239 11.98 -17.58 3.93
N ILE A 240 10.80 -17.29 3.38
CA ILE A 240 9.83 -18.28 2.91
C ILE A 240 9.60 -18.04 1.43
N THR A 241 9.74 -19.06 0.61
CA THR A 241 9.47 -18.99 -0.83
C THR A 241 8.37 -19.98 -1.23
N GLY A 242 7.67 -19.69 -2.33
CA GLY A 242 6.63 -20.54 -2.88
C GLY A 242 6.08 -19.98 -4.20
N ASP A 243 5.08 -20.65 -4.77
CA ASP A 243 4.50 -20.24 -6.05
C ASP A 243 3.35 -19.25 -5.89
N ARG A 244 2.58 -19.38 -4.80
CA ARG A 244 1.45 -18.50 -4.47
C ARG A 244 1.36 -18.25 -2.99
N GLY A 245 0.88 -17.07 -2.62
CA GLY A 245 0.65 -16.71 -1.23
C GLY A 245 -0.66 -15.95 -1.04
N VAL A 246 -1.28 -16.14 0.11
CA VAL A 246 -2.42 -15.36 0.57
C VAL A 246 -2.16 -14.95 2.02
N TYR A 247 -2.22 -13.66 2.29
CA TYR A 247 -2.15 -13.09 3.62
C TYR A 247 -3.50 -12.49 4.00
N VAL A 248 -4.00 -12.79 5.19
CA VAL A 248 -5.24 -12.23 5.75
C VAL A 248 -4.88 -11.35 6.94
N ALA A 249 -5.16 -10.06 6.83
CA ALA A 249 -4.69 -9.06 7.79
C ALA A 249 -5.34 -9.21 9.18
N ASP A 250 -6.62 -9.56 9.27
CA ASP A 250 -7.33 -9.68 10.54
C ASP A 250 -6.80 -10.84 11.41
N THR A 251 -6.39 -11.93 10.79
CA THR A 251 -5.82 -13.11 11.47
C THR A 251 -4.31 -13.09 11.54
N GLU A 252 -3.67 -12.24 10.74
CA GLU A 252 -2.22 -12.19 10.51
C GLU A 252 -1.64 -13.54 10.08
N ILE A 253 -2.44 -14.33 9.35
CA ILE A 253 -2.02 -15.63 8.83
C ILE A 253 -1.68 -15.49 7.34
N SER A 254 -0.50 -15.96 6.97
CA SER A 254 -0.09 -16.21 5.60
C SER A 254 -0.18 -17.69 5.27
N ARG A 255 -0.78 -18.00 4.14
CA ARG A 255 -0.76 -19.33 3.53
C ARG A 255 0.04 -19.25 2.25
N ILE A 256 1.10 -20.05 2.15
CA ILE A 256 1.98 -20.11 0.97
C ILE A 256 1.93 -21.53 0.43
N VAL A 257 1.75 -21.66 -0.89
CA VAL A 257 1.58 -22.96 -1.55
C VAL A 257 2.47 -23.08 -2.79
N GLY A 258 2.84 -24.31 -3.12
CA GLY A 258 3.68 -24.68 -4.25
C GLY A 258 5.17 -24.50 -3.97
N HIS A 259 5.93 -25.58 -4.05
CA HIS A 259 7.39 -25.62 -3.88
C HIS A 259 7.89 -24.82 -2.67
N VAL A 260 7.17 -24.96 -1.54
CA VAL A 260 7.44 -24.15 -0.36
C VAL A 260 8.78 -24.50 0.26
N ARG A 261 9.58 -23.47 0.53
CA ARG A 261 10.85 -23.56 1.25
C ARG A 261 10.89 -22.51 2.34
N ILE A 262 11.14 -22.95 3.57
CA ILE A 262 11.36 -22.08 4.72
C ILE A 262 12.84 -22.19 5.10
N THR A 263 13.55 -21.06 5.12
CA THR A 263 14.96 -20.99 5.50
C THR A 263 15.09 -20.08 6.73
N ARG A 264 15.68 -20.64 7.79
CA ARG A 264 15.97 -19.91 9.04
C ARG A 264 17.41 -20.18 9.45
N GLY A 265 18.31 -19.21 9.24
CA GLY A 265 19.74 -19.41 9.41
C GLY A 265 20.25 -20.54 8.51
N MET A 266 20.84 -21.59 9.11
CA MET A 266 21.31 -22.77 8.41
C MET A 266 20.23 -23.86 8.26
N ASN A 267 19.08 -23.70 8.86
CA ASN A 267 17.99 -24.67 8.82
C ASN A 267 17.08 -24.42 7.62
N GLN A 268 16.69 -25.50 6.94
CA GLN A 268 15.80 -25.46 5.80
C GLN A 268 14.72 -26.53 5.90
N LEU A 269 13.47 -26.12 5.65
CA LEU A 269 12.31 -27.01 5.56
C LEU A 269 11.70 -26.87 4.18
N ASN A 270 11.36 -27.99 3.54
CA ASN A 270 10.73 -28.04 2.22
C ASN A 270 9.41 -28.80 2.33
N GLY A 271 8.38 -28.33 1.60
CA GLY A 271 7.05 -28.93 1.57
C GLY A 271 6.16 -28.30 0.50
N ASP A 272 4.89 -28.66 0.50
CA ASP A 272 3.95 -28.21 -0.52
C ASP A 272 3.16 -26.96 -0.07
N GLU A 273 2.99 -26.81 1.24
CA GLU A 273 2.21 -25.72 1.83
C GLU A 273 2.80 -25.29 3.17
N ALA A 274 2.83 -23.98 3.42
CA ALA A 274 3.14 -23.40 4.73
C ALA A 274 2.02 -22.51 5.22
N LEU A 275 1.69 -22.64 6.50
CA LEU A 275 0.89 -21.70 7.26
C LEU A 275 1.80 -20.93 8.22
N VAL A 276 1.84 -19.62 8.07
CA VAL A 276 2.70 -18.72 8.84
C VAL A 276 1.85 -17.77 9.63
N ASN A 277 1.92 -17.84 10.94
CA ASN A 277 1.29 -16.89 11.83
C ASN A 277 2.28 -15.73 12.10
N MET A 278 2.05 -14.59 11.47
CA MET A 278 2.92 -13.41 11.55
C MET A 278 2.94 -12.78 12.95
N ARG A 279 1.89 -13.02 13.76
CA ARG A 279 1.80 -12.52 15.14
C ARG A 279 2.68 -13.32 16.09
N THR A 280 2.64 -14.65 15.98
CA THR A 280 3.37 -15.54 16.88
C THR A 280 4.75 -15.95 16.36
N GLY A 281 5.04 -15.71 15.07
CA GLY A 281 6.26 -16.18 14.41
C GLY A 281 6.31 -17.70 14.22
N ILE A 282 5.15 -18.38 14.30
CA ILE A 282 5.08 -19.84 14.12
C ILE A 282 4.81 -20.13 12.65
N SER A 283 5.73 -20.89 12.04
CA SER A 283 5.61 -21.39 10.68
C SER A 283 5.37 -22.89 10.71
N THR A 284 4.22 -23.33 10.18
CA THR A 284 3.85 -24.75 10.12
C THR A 284 3.88 -25.22 8.67
N LEU A 285 4.67 -26.25 8.38
CA LEU A 285 4.67 -26.88 7.08
C LEU A 285 3.60 -27.96 7.03
N VAL A 286 2.72 -27.86 6.03
CA VAL A 286 1.62 -28.81 5.80
C VAL A 286 1.95 -29.59 4.52
N ARG A 287 1.63 -30.86 4.51
CA ARG A 287 1.83 -31.75 3.37
C ARG A 287 0.52 -32.04 2.65
N ASN A 288 0.62 -32.27 1.36
CA ASN A 288 -0.46 -32.93 0.63
C ASN A 288 -0.54 -34.42 0.99
N PRO A 289 -1.70 -35.07 0.90
CA PRO A 289 -1.84 -36.51 1.12
C PRO A 289 -0.85 -37.28 0.23
N GLY A 290 -0.01 -38.11 0.86
CA GLY A 290 1.00 -38.91 0.16
C GLY A 290 2.39 -38.31 0.05
N ALA A 291 2.59 -37.01 0.30
CA ALA A 291 3.89 -36.35 0.32
C ALA A 291 4.56 -36.43 1.71
N ARG A 292 5.89 -36.20 1.77
CA ARG A 292 6.66 -36.09 3.01
C ARG A 292 7.26 -34.71 3.12
N VAL A 293 7.22 -34.13 4.32
CA VAL A 293 7.98 -32.93 4.65
C VAL A 293 9.43 -33.30 4.86
N GLN A 294 10.38 -32.58 4.27
CA GLN A 294 11.80 -32.75 4.44
C GLN A 294 12.37 -31.54 5.17
N GLY A 295 13.27 -31.80 6.12
CA GLY A 295 13.95 -30.78 6.88
C GLY A 295 15.43 -31.10 7.07
N LEU A 296 16.29 -30.10 6.85
CA LEU A 296 17.67 -30.08 7.30
C LEU A 296 17.73 -29.17 8.53
N VAL A 297 18.09 -29.76 9.67
CA VAL A 297 18.29 -29.03 10.91
C VAL A 297 19.75 -29.18 11.31
N VAL A 298 20.48 -28.08 11.32
CA VAL A 298 21.85 -28.02 11.79
C VAL A 298 21.81 -27.58 13.25
N PRO A 299 22.23 -28.42 14.21
CA PRO A 299 22.35 -28.01 15.61
C PRO A 299 23.31 -26.82 15.71
N ASN A 300 22.95 -25.81 16.47
CA ASN A 300 23.92 -24.79 16.85
C ASN A 300 24.96 -25.50 17.73
N GLU A 301 26.15 -25.70 17.19
CA GLU A 301 27.30 -26.00 18.05
C GLU A 301 27.48 -24.78 18.94
N THR A 302 26.99 -24.88 20.16
CA THR A 302 27.44 -24.00 21.24
C THR A 302 28.95 -24.18 21.23
N SER A 303 29.70 -23.13 20.90
CA SER A 303 31.15 -23.10 20.99
C SER A 303 31.51 -23.56 22.42
N GLY A 304 31.78 -24.85 22.53
CA GLY A 304 32.29 -25.44 23.74
C GLY A 304 33.57 -24.70 24.08
N GLN A 305 33.53 -23.97 25.15
CA GLN A 305 34.71 -23.45 25.82
C GLN A 305 35.67 -24.63 25.98
N PRO A 306 36.94 -24.60 25.49
CA PRO A 306 37.86 -25.70 25.70
C PRO A 306 38.00 -25.87 27.21
N GLY A 307 37.55 -27.02 27.68
CA GLY A 307 37.73 -27.42 29.06
C GLY A 307 39.21 -27.40 29.37
N THR A 308 39.58 -26.62 30.36
CA THR A 308 40.90 -26.64 31.01
C THR A 308 41.23 -28.07 31.36
N GLY A 309 42.14 -28.64 30.59
CA GLY A 309 42.62 -30.01 30.80
C GLY A 309 43.17 -30.19 32.20
N ASP A 310 42.58 -31.14 32.93
CA ASP A 310 43.15 -31.71 34.13
C ASP A 310 44.51 -32.29 33.78
N LYS A 311 45.54 -31.77 34.45
CA LYS A 311 46.88 -32.32 34.47
C LYS A 311 46.80 -33.72 35.09
N ALA A 312 46.81 -34.78 34.27
CA ALA A 312 47.10 -36.12 34.70
C ALA A 312 48.51 -36.13 35.32
N SER A 313 48.60 -36.42 36.60
CA SER A 313 49.85 -36.60 37.32
C SER A 313 50.55 -37.84 36.78
N GLU A 314 51.73 -37.66 36.23
CA GLU A 314 52.64 -38.65 35.76
C GLU A 314 53.27 -39.42 36.93
N THR A 315 52.78 -40.61 37.26
CA THR A 315 53.37 -41.50 38.24
C THR A 315 54.54 -42.29 37.60
N LYS A 316 55.73 -41.86 37.92
CA LYS A 316 57.02 -42.46 37.53
C LYS A 316 57.16 -43.84 38.13
N PRO A 317 57.45 -44.95 37.40
CA PRO A 317 57.72 -46.22 38.01
C PRO A 317 59.16 -46.30 38.54
N LYS A 318 59.26 -46.77 39.79
CA LYS A 318 60.50 -47.00 40.53
C LYS A 318 61.22 -48.22 39.96
N PRO A 319 62.56 -48.20 39.73
CA PRO A 319 63.29 -49.34 39.27
C PRO A 319 63.55 -50.42 40.40
N ALA A 320 63.19 -51.61 40.08
CA ALA A 320 63.53 -52.73 40.94
C ALA A 320 65.05 -53.12 40.77
N LYS A 321 65.71 -53.22 41.94
CA LYS A 321 67.06 -53.82 42.03
C LYS A 321 66.91 -55.31 41.97
N LYS A 322 67.53 -55.92 41.11
CA LYS A 322 68.63 -56.88 41.14
C LYS A 322 68.85 -57.46 39.75
#